data_9c018bf46e3ef4ce0f03b6d8fe42fbad
#
_entry.id   9c018bf46e3ef4ce0f03b6d8fe42fbad
#
_cell.length_a   1.000
_cell.length_b   1.000
_cell.length_c   1.000
_cell.angle_alpha   90.00
_cell.angle_beta   90.00
_cell.angle_gamma   90.00
#
_symmetry.space_group_name_H-M   'P 1'
#
loop_
_entity.id
_entity.type
_entity.pdbx_description
1 polymer ?
#
loop_
_entity_poly.entity_id
_entity_poly.type
_entity_poly.pdbx_seq_one_letter_code
_entity_poly.pdbx_strand_id
1 'polypeptide(L)'
;MDSTRLDAAVAARGLARSRTHAARLIANGYVRVDGTPVVKASFPVGDEQSVTVDGVDRYVSRGAHKLIAALDAFPVTVEGRLALDAGASTGGFTQVLLERGATRVIAADVGHGQLDPIIGKDPRVVEVEGFNLRFATPETLAGASGVDQLVDLVVADLSFISLGLVLEPLISVATPEADFVLLIKPQFEVGRTGVREGIVRDKDLRADAVANVLWAAYDLGLPTAGLIPSPIAGGAGNLEYLVWFNRDAGSNPTEWLDRVTEMTGA
;
A
#
# COMPACT_ATOMS: atom_id res chain seq x y z
N MET A 1 33.21 11.98 -24.36
CA MET A 1 32.98 11.80 -22.93
C MET A 1 32.11 10.54 -22.79
N ASP A 2 32.65 9.52 -22.15
CA ASP A 2 31.87 8.32 -21.90
C ASP A 2 30.75 8.62 -20.89
N SER A 3 29.53 8.40 -21.30
CA SER A 3 28.39 8.55 -20.42
C SER A 3 27.84 7.18 -20.06
N THR A 4 27.60 6.95 -18.79
CA THR A 4 27.03 5.71 -18.25
C THR A 4 25.55 5.94 -17.92
N ARG A 5 24.73 4.90 -18.04
CA ARG A 5 23.32 4.96 -17.60
C ARG A 5 23.24 5.22 -16.11
N LEU A 6 22.30 6.05 -15.69
CA LEU A 6 22.15 6.45 -14.28
C LEU A 6 21.94 5.23 -13.34
N ASP A 7 21.17 4.21 -13.76
CA ASP A 7 20.99 2.99 -12.95
C ASP A 7 22.32 2.24 -12.72
N ALA A 8 23.18 2.22 -13.71
CA ALA A 8 24.50 1.61 -13.58
C ALA A 8 25.47 2.49 -12.76
N ALA A 9 25.45 3.82 -12.98
CA ALA A 9 26.28 4.75 -12.23
C ALA A 9 25.96 4.76 -10.73
N VAL A 10 24.66 4.76 -10.37
CA VAL A 10 24.18 4.70 -8.96
C VAL A 10 24.66 3.43 -8.28
N ALA A 11 24.56 2.27 -8.96
CA ALA A 11 25.04 1.01 -8.41
C ALA A 11 26.59 0.96 -8.31
N ALA A 12 27.30 1.41 -9.36
CA ALA A 12 28.77 1.40 -9.39
C ALA A 12 29.40 2.34 -8.34
N ARG A 13 28.73 3.46 -8.02
CA ARG A 13 29.16 4.41 -6.98
C ARG A 13 28.79 3.97 -5.55
N GLY A 14 28.22 2.75 -5.37
CA GLY A 14 27.81 2.23 -4.06
C GLY A 14 26.59 2.90 -3.44
N LEU A 15 25.85 3.71 -4.22
CA LEU A 15 24.65 4.41 -3.79
C LEU A 15 23.40 3.50 -3.81
N ALA A 16 23.52 2.32 -4.41
CA ALA A 16 22.49 1.28 -4.38
C ALA A 16 23.15 -0.10 -4.35
N ARG A 17 22.48 -1.07 -3.70
CA ARG A 17 22.98 -2.45 -3.59
C ARG A 17 22.96 -3.27 -4.89
N SER A 18 22.27 -2.80 -5.92
CA SER A 18 22.18 -3.41 -7.25
C SER A 18 21.64 -2.43 -8.29
N ARG A 19 21.79 -2.73 -9.60
CA ARG A 19 21.17 -1.93 -10.68
C ARG A 19 19.64 -1.92 -10.60
N THR A 20 19.03 -3.02 -10.23
CA THR A 20 17.56 -3.11 -10.04
C THR A 20 17.12 -2.20 -8.89
N HIS A 21 17.86 -2.19 -7.77
CA HIS A 21 17.61 -1.27 -6.67
C HIS A 21 17.82 0.18 -7.10
N ALA A 22 18.89 0.48 -7.84
CA ALA A 22 19.14 1.81 -8.39
C ALA A 22 18.01 2.29 -9.29
N ALA A 23 17.53 1.44 -10.21
CA ALA A 23 16.43 1.79 -11.10
C ALA A 23 15.13 2.12 -10.31
N ARG A 24 14.88 1.41 -9.20
CA ARG A 24 13.76 1.68 -8.31
C ARG A 24 13.91 3.03 -7.57
N LEU A 25 15.09 3.32 -7.02
CA LEU A 25 15.38 4.61 -6.38
C LEU A 25 15.20 5.79 -7.35
N ILE A 26 15.65 5.62 -8.60
CA ILE A 26 15.51 6.61 -9.66
C ILE A 26 14.02 6.81 -10.00
N ALA A 27 13.28 5.75 -10.25
CA ALA A 27 11.86 5.81 -10.59
C ALA A 27 11.02 6.45 -9.46
N ASN A 28 11.45 6.31 -8.22
CA ASN A 28 10.83 6.91 -7.05
C ASN A 28 11.25 8.36 -6.79
N GLY A 29 12.16 8.94 -7.60
CA GLY A 29 12.57 10.34 -7.48
C GLY A 29 13.59 10.62 -6.38
N TYR A 30 14.22 9.60 -5.80
CA TYR A 30 15.24 9.75 -4.75
C TYR A 30 16.62 10.09 -5.30
N VAL A 31 16.84 9.99 -6.62
CA VAL A 31 18.16 10.23 -7.23
C VAL A 31 18.19 11.62 -7.85
N ARG A 32 19.26 12.37 -7.52
CA ARG A 32 19.58 13.66 -8.15
C ARG A 32 20.89 13.57 -8.91
N VAL A 33 20.92 14.25 -10.04
CA VAL A 33 22.14 14.49 -10.81
C VAL A 33 22.39 15.99 -10.81
N ASP A 34 23.54 16.42 -10.30
CA ASP A 34 23.88 17.84 -10.10
C ASP A 34 22.78 18.63 -9.38
N GLY A 35 22.20 18.01 -8.34
CA GLY A 35 21.12 18.59 -7.54
C GLY A 35 19.71 18.52 -8.19
N THR A 36 19.58 18.11 -9.45
CA THR A 36 18.29 18.00 -10.17
C THR A 36 17.71 16.59 -10.05
N PRO A 37 16.45 16.41 -9.61
CA PRO A 37 15.82 15.10 -9.56
C PRO A 37 15.71 14.46 -10.94
N VAL A 38 16.07 13.17 -11.05
CA VAL A 38 15.99 12.40 -12.29
C VAL A 38 15.21 11.12 -12.04
N VAL A 39 14.17 10.87 -12.84
CA VAL A 39 13.28 9.68 -12.69
C VAL A 39 13.46 8.64 -13.80
N LYS A 40 14.39 8.88 -14.73
CA LYS A 40 14.66 7.99 -15.86
C LYS A 40 15.94 7.18 -15.62
N ALA A 41 15.82 5.87 -15.42
CA ALA A 41 16.95 4.98 -15.15
C ALA A 41 18.02 4.96 -16.27
N SER A 42 17.62 5.23 -17.51
CA SER A 42 18.52 5.30 -18.67
C SER A 42 19.12 6.70 -18.91
N PHE A 43 18.92 7.65 -17.98
CA PHE A 43 19.51 8.99 -18.09
C PHE A 43 21.04 8.88 -18.19
N PRO A 44 21.69 9.55 -19.17
CA PRO A 44 23.14 9.50 -19.32
C PRO A 44 23.82 10.36 -18.25
N VAL A 45 24.82 9.80 -17.56
CA VAL A 45 25.60 10.49 -16.52
C VAL A 45 27.09 10.36 -16.84
N GLY A 46 27.80 11.50 -16.85
CA GLY A 46 29.24 11.54 -16.96
C GLY A 46 29.95 11.33 -15.61
N ASP A 47 31.22 11.02 -15.65
CA ASP A 47 32.00 10.73 -14.43
C ASP A 47 32.11 11.95 -13.51
N GLU A 48 32.21 13.17 -14.07
CA GLU A 48 32.29 14.43 -13.33
C GLU A 48 30.97 14.89 -12.68
N GLN A 49 29.85 14.33 -13.08
CA GLN A 49 28.54 14.72 -12.54
C GLN A 49 28.33 14.18 -11.14
N SER A 50 27.85 15.03 -10.24
CA SER A 50 27.46 14.62 -8.90
C SER A 50 26.17 13.81 -8.97
N VAL A 51 26.19 12.61 -8.39
CA VAL A 51 24.99 11.80 -8.21
C VAL A 51 24.76 11.60 -6.72
N THR A 52 23.61 12.02 -6.24
CA THR A 52 23.20 11.84 -4.86
C THR A 52 21.89 11.04 -4.78
N VAL A 53 21.74 10.32 -3.69
CA VAL A 53 20.46 9.66 -3.35
C VAL A 53 19.95 10.38 -2.11
N ASP A 54 18.92 11.18 -2.29
CA ASP A 54 18.29 11.91 -1.18
C ASP A 54 17.41 10.96 -0.37
N GLY A 55 17.62 10.99 0.94
CA GLY A 55 16.86 10.19 1.88
C GLY A 55 16.87 8.73 1.45
N VAL A 56 17.81 7.94 1.94
CA VAL A 56 17.73 6.49 1.78
C VAL A 56 16.41 6.09 2.42
N ASP A 57 15.37 5.93 1.58
CA ASP A 57 14.14 5.36 2.05
C ASP A 57 14.49 3.96 2.53
N ARG A 58 14.51 3.77 3.85
CA ARG A 58 14.83 2.48 4.47
C ARG A 58 13.80 1.43 4.12
N TYR A 59 12.69 1.86 3.56
CA TYR A 59 11.59 1.01 3.17
C TYR A 59 11.79 0.39 1.78
N VAL A 60 11.32 -0.85 1.64
CA VAL A 60 11.42 -1.60 0.38
C VAL A 60 10.49 -1.04 -0.71
N SER A 61 9.49 -0.24 -0.34
CA SER A 61 8.62 0.48 -1.28
C SER A 61 8.08 1.78 -0.69
N ARG A 62 7.67 2.73 -1.57
CA ARG A 62 6.98 3.97 -1.18
C ARG A 62 5.66 3.71 -0.45
N GLY A 63 5.04 2.56 -0.71
CA GLY A 63 3.80 2.16 -0.04
C GLY A 63 3.89 2.24 1.47
N ALA A 64 5.05 1.95 2.05
CA ALA A 64 5.31 2.06 3.49
C ALA A 64 4.85 3.40 4.08
N HIS A 65 5.11 4.53 3.39
CA HIS A 65 4.72 5.85 3.87
C HIS A 65 3.21 6.05 3.97
N LYS A 66 2.42 5.32 3.17
CA LYS A 66 0.95 5.34 3.28
C LYS A 66 0.51 4.72 4.60
N LEU A 67 1.00 3.50 4.90
CA LEU A 67 0.66 2.83 6.15
C LEU A 67 1.18 3.58 7.38
N ILE A 68 2.38 4.15 7.31
CA ILE A 68 2.92 5.00 8.39
C ILE A 68 1.95 6.15 8.68
N ALA A 69 1.52 6.88 7.63
CA ALA A 69 0.59 7.99 7.81
C ALA A 69 -0.75 7.56 8.41
N ALA A 70 -1.27 6.38 8.01
CA ALA A 70 -2.48 5.83 8.60
C ALA A 70 -2.29 5.49 10.08
N LEU A 71 -1.21 4.78 10.44
CA LEU A 71 -0.93 4.39 11.82
C LEU A 71 -0.54 5.55 12.74
N ASP A 72 -0.07 6.67 12.17
CA ASP A 72 0.19 7.89 12.92
C ASP A 72 -1.10 8.73 13.14
N ALA A 73 -2.06 8.59 12.24
CA ALA A 73 -3.33 9.33 12.31
C ALA A 73 -4.45 8.57 13.05
N PHE A 74 -4.44 7.25 12.99
CA PHE A 74 -5.46 6.41 13.60
C PHE A 74 -4.93 5.72 14.86
N PRO A 75 -5.74 5.56 15.92
CA PRO A 75 -5.32 4.90 17.17
C PRO A 75 -5.26 3.36 17.02
N VAL A 76 -4.65 2.87 15.94
CA VAL A 76 -4.51 1.44 15.65
C VAL A 76 -3.20 0.92 16.25
N THR A 77 -3.31 -0.02 17.17
CA THR A 77 -2.15 -0.69 17.77
C THR A 77 -1.74 -1.87 16.91
N VAL A 78 -0.45 -1.95 16.55
CA VAL A 78 0.13 -3.05 15.77
C VAL A 78 0.89 -4.04 16.66
N GLU A 79 1.45 -3.54 17.76
CA GLU A 79 2.26 -4.34 18.67
C GLU A 79 1.49 -5.57 19.21
N GLY A 80 2.12 -6.72 19.14
CA GLY A 80 1.56 -7.97 19.63
C GLY A 80 0.57 -8.67 18.69
N ARG A 81 0.16 -8.05 17.59
CA ARG A 81 -0.89 -8.57 16.69
C ARG A 81 -0.38 -9.54 15.63
N LEU A 82 -1.27 -10.44 15.21
CA LEU A 82 -1.21 -11.19 13.96
C LEU A 82 -1.86 -10.36 12.86
N ALA A 83 -1.08 -9.94 11.85
CA ALA A 83 -1.55 -9.07 10.79
C ALA A 83 -1.61 -9.79 9.43
N LEU A 84 -2.58 -9.41 8.59
CA LEU A 84 -2.64 -9.73 7.16
C LEU A 84 -2.26 -8.48 6.37
N ASP A 85 -1.21 -8.56 5.56
CA ASP A 85 -0.86 -7.59 4.52
C ASP A 85 -1.43 -8.10 3.20
N ALA A 86 -2.58 -7.54 2.81
CA ALA A 86 -3.33 -7.90 1.63
C ALA A 86 -2.85 -7.10 0.42
N GLY A 87 -2.16 -7.76 -0.52
CA GLY A 87 -1.46 -7.12 -1.63
C GLY A 87 -0.05 -6.66 -1.22
N ALA A 88 0.70 -7.55 -0.59
CA ALA A 88 2.00 -7.24 0.02
C ALA A 88 3.05 -6.74 -1.00
N SER A 89 2.96 -7.17 -2.27
CA SER A 89 3.89 -6.77 -3.34
C SER A 89 5.36 -6.90 -2.89
N THR A 90 6.11 -5.79 -2.83
CA THR A 90 7.51 -5.81 -2.37
C THR A 90 7.67 -5.81 -0.85
N GLY A 91 6.59 -5.74 -0.07
CA GLY A 91 6.61 -5.83 1.39
C GLY A 91 6.71 -4.49 2.12
N GLY A 92 6.31 -3.39 1.49
CA GLY A 92 6.37 -2.07 2.13
C GLY A 92 5.48 -1.97 3.38
N PHE A 93 4.25 -2.45 3.31
CA PHE A 93 3.35 -2.50 4.47
C PHE A 93 3.83 -3.53 5.48
N THR A 94 4.23 -4.71 5.04
CA THR A 94 4.83 -5.76 5.90
C THR A 94 5.98 -5.20 6.72
N GLN A 95 6.91 -4.44 6.11
CA GLN A 95 8.03 -3.84 6.83
C GLN A 95 7.58 -2.90 7.95
N VAL A 96 6.59 -2.06 7.68
CA VAL A 96 6.02 -1.15 8.70
C VAL A 96 5.37 -1.92 9.84
N LEU A 97 4.59 -2.97 9.54
CA LEU A 97 3.98 -3.82 10.56
C LEU A 97 5.02 -4.47 11.47
N LEU A 98 6.11 -4.99 10.89
CA LEU A 98 7.22 -5.58 11.66
C LEU A 98 7.92 -4.55 12.55
N GLU A 99 8.16 -3.34 12.06
CA GLU A 99 8.76 -2.23 12.81
C GLU A 99 7.85 -1.72 13.94
N ARG A 100 6.53 -1.80 13.75
CA ARG A 100 5.52 -1.44 14.77
C ARG A 100 5.20 -2.58 15.73
N GLY A 101 5.92 -3.71 15.67
CA GLY A 101 5.86 -4.78 16.65
C GLY A 101 4.81 -5.87 16.39
N ALA A 102 4.37 -6.07 15.15
CA ALA A 102 3.55 -7.24 14.81
C ALA A 102 4.28 -8.53 15.19
N THR A 103 3.58 -9.46 15.84
CA THR A 103 4.15 -10.78 16.20
C THR A 103 4.30 -11.68 14.99
N ARG A 104 3.41 -11.55 14.03
CA ARG A 104 3.44 -12.26 12.76
C ARG A 104 2.72 -11.46 11.69
N VAL A 105 3.21 -11.52 10.45
CA VAL A 105 2.57 -10.91 9.28
C VAL A 105 2.38 -11.96 8.21
N ILE A 106 1.14 -12.20 7.79
CA ILE A 106 0.83 -12.98 6.59
C ILE A 106 0.87 -11.99 5.43
N ALA A 107 1.91 -12.08 4.60
CA ALA A 107 2.12 -11.24 3.42
C ALA A 107 1.55 -11.95 2.20
N ALA A 108 0.30 -11.61 1.83
CA ALA A 108 -0.44 -12.28 0.77
C ALA A 108 -0.49 -11.44 -0.52
N ASP A 109 -0.14 -12.05 -1.64
CA ASP A 109 -0.23 -11.42 -2.97
C ASP A 109 -0.64 -12.43 -4.04
N VAL A 110 -1.32 -11.97 -5.09
CA VAL A 110 -1.64 -12.77 -6.28
C VAL A 110 -0.41 -12.99 -7.18
N GLY A 111 0.59 -12.13 -7.07
CA GLY A 111 1.87 -12.22 -7.79
C GLY A 111 2.82 -13.25 -7.19
N HIS A 112 3.97 -13.41 -7.85
CA HIS A 112 5.02 -14.31 -7.41
C HIS A 112 6.39 -13.61 -7.48
N GLY A 113 7.29 -13.94 -6.53
CA GLY A 113 8.67 -13.45 -6.50
C GLY A 113 8.78 -11.94 -6.34
N GLN A 114 7.79 -11.30 -5.71
CA GLN A 114 7.76 -9.85 -5.56
C GLN A 114 8.33 -9.39 -4.23
N LEU A 115 8.14 -10.16 -3.17
CA LEU A 115 8.54 -9.78 -1.82
C LEU A 115 10.06 -9.57 -1.75
N ASP A 116 10.50 -8.46 -1.18
CA ASP A 116 11.92 -8.19 -1.02
C ASP A 116 12.55 -9.25 -0.10
N PRO A 117 13.69 -9.88 -0.50
CA PRO A 117 14.31 -10.94 0.28
C PRO A 117 14.71 -10.54 1.71
N ILE A 118 14.86 -9.23 1.99
CA ILE A 118 15.12 -8.76 3.36
C ILE A 118 13.87 -8.95 4.22
N ILE A 119 12.70 -8.68 3.65
CA ILE A 119 11.42 -8.85 4.34
C ILE A 119 11.07 -10.32 4.45
N GLY A 120 11.17 -11.10 3.37
CA GLY A 120 10.84 -12.52 3.35
C GLY A 120 11.73 -13.40 4.26
N LYS A 121 12.91 -12.91 4.68
CA LYS A 121 13.78 -13.61 5.64
C LYS A 121 13.45 -13.36 7.11
N ASP A 122 12.58 -12.40 7.42
CA ASP A 122 12.16 -12.18 8.81
C ASP A 122 11.31 -13.37 9.27
N PRO A 123 11.65 -14.04 10.37
CA PRO A 123 10.94 -15.25 10.83
C PRO A 123 9.47 -14.98 11.22
N ARG A 124 9.09 -13.74 11.36
CA ARG A 124 7.69 -13.33 11.63
C ARG A 124 6.85 -13.24 10.36
N VAL A 125 7.46 -13.24 9.17
CA VAL A 125 6.77 -13.13 7.89
C VAL A 125 6.40 -14.50 7.37
N VAL A 126 5.15 -14.64 6.97
CA VAL A 126 4.63 -15.78 6.23
C VAL A 126 4.25 -15.28 4.84
N GLU A 127 5.08 -15.58 3.85
CA GLU A 127 4.83 -15.22 2.46
C GLU A 127 3.82 -16.18 1.83
N VAL A 128 2.75 -15.62 1.24
CA VAL A 128 1.68 -16.37 0.56
C VAL A 128 1.50 -15.83 -0.85
N GLU A 129 2.14 -16.46 -1.80
CA GLU A 129 2.12 -16.08 -3.22
C GLU A 129 0.99 -16.77 -4.01
N GLY A 130 0.55 -16.14 -5.11
CA GLY A 130 -0.50 -16.67 -5.96
C GLY A 130 -1.88 -16.71 -5.30
N PHE A 131 -2.04 -16.01 -4.18
CA PHE A 131 -3.26 -16.02 -3.37
C PHE A 131 -4.23 -14.94 -3.80
N ASN A 132 -5.36 -15.33 -4.36
CA ASN A 132 -6.39 -14.39 -4.75
C ASN A 132 -7.32 -14.08 -3.57
N LEU A 133 -7.10 -12.93 -2.96
CA LEU A 133 -7.87 -12.44 -1.80
C LEU A 133 -9.38 -12.35 -2.02
N ARG A 134 -9.84 -12.26 -3.27
CA ARG A 134 -11.28 -12.28 -3.58
C ARG A 134 -11.98 -13.58 -3.13
N PHE A 135 -11.22 -14.66 -3.00
CA PHE A 135 -11.73 -15.98 -2.63
C PHE A 135 -11.16 -16.45 -1.29
N ALA A 136 -10.64 -15.52 -0.47
CA ALA A 136 -10.14 -15.85 0.84
C ALA A 136 -11.26 -16.32 1.77
N THR A 137 -11.01 -17.42 2.44
CA THR A 137 -11.77 -17.91 3.60
C THR A 137 -10.79 -18.29 4.69
N PRO A 138 -11.23 -18.47 5.95
CA PRO A 138 -10.35 -18.95 7.01
C PRO A 138 -9.58 -20.21 6.61
N GLU A 139 -10.26 -21.18 5.98
CA GLU A 139 -9.66 -22.46 5.59
C GLU A 139 -8.62 -22.29 4.47
N THR A 140 -8.93 -21.46 3.46
CA THR A 140 -7.99 -21.23 2.34
C THR A 140 -6.76 -20.45 2.78
N LEU A 141 -6.93 -19.43 3.65
CA LEU A 141 -5.81 -18.67 4.18
C LEU A 141 -4.96 -19.54 5.13
N ALA A 142 -5.58 -20.32 6.02
CA ALA A 142 -4.88 -21.26 6.89
C ALA A 142 -4.10 -22.31 6.08
N GLY A 143 -4.72 -22.89 5.05
CA GLY A 143 -4.08 -23.87 4.18
C GLY A 143 -2.87 -23.32 3.42
N ALA A 144 -2.93 -22.04 3.01
CA ALA A 144 -1.86 -21.39 2.27
C ALA A 144 -0.72 -20.87 3.18
N SER A 145 -1.06 -20.36 4.36
CA SER A 145 -0.12 -19.72 5.28
C SER A 145 0.43 -20.67 6.37
N GLY A 146 -0.28 -21.76 6.66
CA GLY A 146 -0.02 -22.60 7.84
C GLY A 146 -0.37 -21.91 9.17
N VAL A 147 -1.20 -20.85 9.13
CA VAL A 147 -1.66 -20.09 10.31
C VAL A 147 -3.15 -20.29 10.45
N ASP A 148 -3.59 -21.03 11.46
CA ASP A 148 -4.99 -21.37 11.68
C ASP A 148 -5.80 -20.29 12.42
N GLN A 149 -5.11 -19.27 12.97
CA GLN A 149 -5.75 -18.19 13.72
C GLN A 149 -6.31 -17.14 12.76
N LEU A 150 -7.46 -16.56 13.13
CA LEU A 150 -7.97 -15.35 12.51
C LEU A 150 -7.01 -14.17 12.82
N VAL A 151 -6.90 -13.22 11.90
CA VAL A 151 -6.00 -12.07 12.06
C VAL A 151 -6.65 -10.96 12.88
N ASP A 152 -5.83 -10.23 13.63
CA ASP A 152 -6.28 -9.11 14.49
C ASP A 152 -6.19 -7.76 13.78
N LEU A 153 -5.44 -7.70 12.67
CA LEU A 153 -5.23 -6.50 11.88
C LEU A 153 -5.17 -6.87 10.40
N VAL A 154 -5.94 -6.18 9.59
CA VAL A 154 -5.87 -6.27 8.13
C VAL A 154 -5.39 -4.94 7.57
N VAL A 155 -4.32 -4.96 6.79
CA VAL A 155 -3.89 -3.81 5.98
C VAL A 155 -3.96 -4.18 4.50
N ALA A 156 -4.33 -3.22 3.63
CA ALA A 156 -4.44 -3.52 2.20
C ALA A 156 -4.04 -2.34 1.31
N ASP A 157 -3.16 -2.62 0.35
CA ASP A 157 -2.80 -1.74 -0.79
C ASP A 157 -3.05 -2.49 -2.11
N LEU A 158 -4.30 -2.86 -2.38
CA LEU A 158 -4.69 -3.66 -3.54
C LEU A 158 -4.73 -2.84 -4.84
N SER A 159 -4.39 -3.47 -5.95
CA SER A 159 -4.47 -2.87 -7.29
C SER A 159 -5.28 -3.74 -8.24
N PHE A 160 -5.96 -3.10 -9.19
CA PHE A 160 -6.75 -3.74 -10.25
C PHE A 160 -7.99 -4.51 -9.76
N ILE A 161 -8.45 -4.24 -8.55
CA ILE A 161 -9.65 -4.81 -7.96
C ILE A 161 -10.35 -3.75 -7.10
N SER A 162 -11.69 -3.72 -7.11
CA SER A 162 -12.47 -2.91 -6.19
C SER A 162 -12.45 -3.51 -4.78
N LEU A 163 -12.36 -2.66 -3.77
CA LEU A 163 -12.48 -3.08 -2.35
C LEU A 163 -13.82 -3.77 -2.08
N GLY A 164 -14.90 -3.34 -2.74
CA GLY A 164 -16.22 -3.98 -2.60
C GLY A 164 -16.22 -5.48 -2.92
N LEU A 165 -15.25 -5.99 -3.69
CA LEU A 165 -15.12 -7.40 -4.03
C LEU A 165 -14.31 -8.21 -3.02
N VAL A 166 -13.57 -7.55 -2.14
CA VAL A 166 -12.64 -8.19 -1.18
C VAL A 166 -12.99 -7.92 0.27
N LEU A 167 -13.86 -6.96 0.57
CA LEU A 167 -14.25 -6.63 1.96
C LEU A 167 -14.80 -7.85 2.69
N GLU A 168 -15.79 -8.56 2.13
CA GLU A 168 -16.37 -9.74 2.76
C GLU A 168 -15.33 -10.86 3.00
N PRO A 169 -14.50 -11.26 2.00
CA PRO A 169 -13.39 -12.17 2.23
C PRO A 169 -12.41 -11.71 3.32
N LEU A 170 -12.02 -10.42 3.35
CA LEU A 170 -11.11 -9.89 4.37
C LEU A 170 -11.73 -9.94 5.77
N ILE A 171 -13.02 -9.63 5.87
CA ILE A 171 -13.78 -9.72 7.14
C ILE A 171 -13.83 -11.18 7.61
N SER A 172 -14.01 -12.13 6.71
CA SER A 172 -14.14 -13.54 7.06
C SER A 172 -12.90 -14.15 7.70
N VAL A 173 -11.71 -13.64 7.35
CA VAL A 173 -10.41 -14.14 7.86
C VAL A 173 -9.93 -13.39 9.10
N ALA A 174 -10.68 -12.39 9.56
CA ALA A 174 -10.32 -11.54 10.70
C ALA A 174 -11.19 -11.81 11.94
N THR A 175 -10.65 -11.49 13.11
CA THR A 175 -11.43 -11.53 14.36
C THR A 175 -12.53 -10.45 14.35
N PRO A 176 -13.59 -10.61 15.17
CA PRO A 176 -14.63 -9.58 15.25
C PRO A 176 -14.11 -8.21 15.70
N GLU A 177 -13.05 -8.18 16.50
CA GLU A 177 -12.41 -6.97 17.07
C GLU A 177 -11.28 -6.43 16.20
N ALA A 178 -11.03 -7.04 15.02
CA ALA A 178 -9.93 -6.64 14.15
C ALA A 178 -10.08 -5.22 13.63
N ASP A 179 -8.94 -4.57 13.48
CA ASP A 179 -8.81 -3.31 12.76
C ASP A 179 -8.54 -3.55 11.27
N PHE A 180 -9.11 -2.72 10.41
CA PHE A 180 -8.87 -2.75 8.98
C PHE A 180 -8.36 -1.39 8.52
N VAL A 181 -7.11 -1.34 8.04
CA VAL A 181 -6.51 -0.12 7.47
C VAL A 181 -6.28 -0.34 5.98
N LEU A 182 -7.20 0.20 5.17
CA LEU A 182 -7.26 -0.09 3.74
C LEU A 182 -7.01 1.17 2.92
N LEU A 183 -6.42 0.98 1.73
CA LEU A 183 -6.23 2.05 0.76
C LEU A 183 -7.35 2.04 -0.28
N ILE A 184 -8.13 3.12 -0.31
CA ILE A 184 -9.15 3.35 -1.34
C ILE A 184 -8.48 3.98 -2.55
N LYS A 185 -8.61 3.34 -3.69
CA LYS A 185 -8.08 3.80 -4.97
C LYS A 185 -9.24 4.09 -5.94
N PRO A 186 -9.66 5.35 -6.09
CA PRO A 186 -10.83 5.69 -6.93
C PRO A 186 -10.77 5.09 -8.33
N GLN A 187 -9.59 4.97 -8.92
CA GLN A 187 -9.42 4.39 -10.25
C GLN A 187 -9.84 2.92 -10.38
N PHE A 188 -9.99 2.21 -9.28
CA PHE A 188 -10.48 0.82 -9.25
C PHE A 188 -11.91 0.70 -8.70
N GLU A 189 -12.47 1.80 -8.18
CA GLU A 189 -13.83 1.85 -7.62
C GLU A 189 -14.84 2.44 -8.62
N VAL A 190 -14.42 3.41 -9.45
CA VAL A 190 -15.27 3.96 -10.51
C VAL A 190 -15.33 3.00 -11.69
N GLY A 191 -16.47 2.93 -12.38
CA GLY A 191 -16.60 2.17 -13.62
C GLY A 191 -15.61 2.63 -14.70
N ARG A 192 -15.42 1.82 -15.73
CA ARG A 192 -14.47 2.08 -16.84
C ARG A 192 -14.62 3.46 -17.50
N THR A 193 -15.81 4.04 -17.51
CA THR A 193 -16.11 5.35 -18.08
C THR A 193 -15.61 6.51 -17.22
N GLY A 194 -15.38 6.31 -15.93
CA GLY A 194 -14.87 7.32 -15.00
C GLY A 194 -13.36 7.50 -15.00
N VAL A 195 -12.63 6.62 -15.71
CA VAL A 195 -11.16 6.65 -15.77
C VAL A 195 -10.71 7.11 -17.16
N ARG A 196 -9.88 8.17 -17.20
CA ARG A 196 -9.23 8.63 -18.43
C ARG A 196 -7.70 8.52 -18.26
N GLU A 197 -7.04 7.82 -19.17
CA GLU A 197 -5.59 7.58 -19.10
C GLU A 197 -5.13 7.00 -17.75
N GLY A 198 -5.96 6.17 -17.12
CA GLY A 198 -5.66 5.59 -15.80
C GLY A 198 -5.89 6.52 -14.61
N ILE A 199 -6.44 7.74 -14.81
CA ILE A 199 -6.61 8.74 -13.76
C ILE A 199 -8.09 9.14 -13.63
N VAL A 200 -8.57 9.24 -12.39
CA VAL A 200 -9.89 9.82 -12.05
C VAL A 200 -9.69 11.32 -11.78
N ARG A 201 -9.96 12.14 -12.79
CA ARG A 201 -9.80 13.61 -12.69
C ARG A 201 -11.02 14.29 -12.09
N ASP A 202 -12.19 13.70 -12.29
CA ASP A 202 -13.47 14.22 -11.79
C ASP A 202 -13.51 14.03 -10.27
N LYS A 203 -13.72 15.14 -9.56
CA LYS A 203 -13.74 15.19 -8.10
C LYS A 203 -15.00 14.54 -7.52
N ASP A 204 -16.14 14.68 -8.21
CA ASP A 204 -17.41 14.11 -7.78
C ASP A 204 -17.36 12.58 -7.91
N LEU A 205 -16.80 12.06 -9.01
CA LEU A 205 -16.55 10.62 -9.14
C LEU A 205 -15.57 10.07 -8.09
N ARG A 206 -14.58 10.87 -7.67
CA ARG A 206 -13.71 10.47 -6.55
C ARG A 206 -14.46 10.39 -5.24
N ALA A 207 -15.33 11.38 -4.98
CA ALA A 207 -16.15 11.41 -3.79
C ALA A 207 -17.11 10.22 -3.75
N ASP A 208 -17.79 9.93 -4.86
CA ASP A 208 -18.67 8.78 -5.00
C ASP A 208 -17.90 7.46 -4.77
N ALA A 209 -16.71 7.33 -5.34
CA ALA A 209 -15.88 6.14 -5.16
C ALA A 209 -15.53 5.89 -3.68
N VAL A 210 -15.13 6.93 -2.96
CA VAL A 210 -14.85 6.83 -1.53
C VAL A 210 -16.12 6.49 -0.76
N ALA A 211 -17.21 7.25 -0.95
CA ALA A 211 -18.48 7.03 -0.26
C ALA A 211 -19.02 5.62 -0.48
N ASN A 212 -18.96 5.10 -1.71
CA ASN A 212 -19.42 3.75 -2.05
C ASN A 212 -18.63 2.67 -1.27
N VAL A 213 -17.32 2.85 -1.08
CA VAL A 213 -16.53 1.91 -0.26
C VAL A 213 -16.94 1.96 1.21
N LEU A 214 -17.18 3.19 1.75
CA LEU A 214 -17.64 3.34 3.14
C LEU A 214 -19.00 2.63 3.35
N TRP A 215 -19.95 2.82 2.41
CA TRP A 215 -21.25 2.17 2.47
C TRP A 215 -21.15 0.64 2.32
N ALA A 216 -20.34 0.15 1.38
CA ALA A 216 -20.14 -1.28 1.19
C ALA A 216 -19.59 -1.96 2.45
N ALA A 217 -18.64 -1.30 3.15
CA ALA A 217 -18.11 -1.81 4.41
C ALA A 217 -19.18 -1.76 5.53
N TYR A 218 -19.94 -0.69 5.61
CA TYR A 218 -21.01 -0.53 6.61
C TYR A 218 -22.10 -1.59 6.46
N ASP A 219 -22.52 -1.90 5.23
CA ASP A 219 -23.52 -2.94 4.93
C ASP A 219 -23.04 -4.33 5.37
N LEU A 220 -21.73 -4.55 5.45
CA LEU A 220 -21.09 -5.77 5.98
C LEU A 220 -20.84 -5.71 7.50
N GLY A 221 -21.36 -4.70 8.20
CA GLY A 221 -21.19 -4.51 9.63
C GLY A 221 -19.79 -4.03 10.02
N LEU A 222 -19.09 -3.32 9.13
CA LEU A 222 -17.76 -2.77 9.35
C LEU A 222 -17.78 -1.23 9.18
N PRO A 223 -18.19 -0.47 10.21
CA PRO A 223 -18.32 0.98 10.14
C PRO A 223 -16.98 1.69 10.07
N THR A 224 -16.99 2.92 9.53
CA THR A 224 -15.81 3.78 9.36
C THR A 224 -15.43 4.44 10.68
N ALA A 225 -14.17 4.29 11.09
CA ALA A 225 -13.58 4.87 12.30
C ALA A 225 -12.56 5.98 12.01
N GLY A 226 -12.03 6.05 10.77
CA GLY A 226 -11.09 7.10 10.37
C GLY A 226 -10.94 7.18 8.86
N LEU A 227 -10.68 8.40 8.36
CA LEU A 227 -10.50 8.64 6.92
C LEU A 227 -9.56 9.83 6.70
N ILE A 228 -8.47 9.61 5.95
CA ILE A 228 -7.48 10.64 5.59
C ILE A 228 -7.05 10.50 4.12
N PRO A 229 -6.57 11.58 3.47
CA PRO A 229 -5.90 11.46 2.18
C PRO A 229 -4.57 10.73 2.32
N SER A 230 -4.19 9.96 1.30
CA SER A 230 -2.85 9.38 1.23
C SER A 230 -1.78 10.47 1.10
N PRO A 231 -0.66 10.39 1.84
CA PRO A 231 0.41 11.39 1.75
C PRO A 231 1.14 11.37 0.41
N ILE A 232 0.99 10.31 -0.36
CA ILE A 232 1.59 10.14 -1.68
C ILE A 232 0.55 9.70 -2.70
N ALA A 233 0.64 10.25 -3.89
CA ALA A 233 -0.21 9.86 -5.00
C ALA A 233 0.16 8.46 -5.52
N GLY A 234 -0.81 7.77 -6.12
CA GLY A 234 -0.61 6.52 -6.84
C GLY A 234 0.35 6.66 -8.03
N GLY A 235 0.75 5.53 -8.62
CA GLY A 235 1.79 5.47 -9.66
C GLY A 235 1.51 6.32 -10.91
N ALA A 236 0.25 6.54 -11.27
CA ALA A 236 -0.17 7.41 -12.38
C ALA A 236 -0.55 8.84 -11.91
N GLY A 237 -0.40 9.16 -10.63
CA GLY A 237 -0.78 10.46 -10.07
C GLY A 237 -2.21 10.51 -9.51
N ASN A 238 -2.89 9.37 -9.37
CA ASN A 238 -4.20 9.31 -8.73
C ASN A 238 -4.13 9.72 -7.26
N LEU A 239 -5.12 10.48 -6.82
CA LEU A 239 -5.37 10.70 -5.41
C LEU A 239 -5.96 9.43 -4.81
N GLU A 240 -5.41 9.01 -3.68
CA GLU A 240 -5.80 7.81 -2.95
C GLU A 240 -6.12 8.18 -1.50
N TYR A 241 -6.88 7.34 -0.81
CA TYR A 241 -7.37 7.64 0.54
C TYR A 241 -7.14 6.45 1.45
N LEU A 242 -6.79 6.72 2.69
CA LEU A 242 -6.61 5.72 3.73
C LEU A 242 -7.84 5.72 4.63
N VAL A 243 -8.44 4.56 4.80
CA VAL A 243 -9.60 4.36 5.67
C VAL A 243 -9.25 3.38 6.78
N TRP A 244 -9.73 3.67 7.98
CA TRP A 244 -9.75 2.76 9.10
C TRP A 244 -11.20 2.36 9.37
N PHE A 245 -11.45 1.06 9.34
CA PHE A 245 -12.70 0.47 9.75
C PHE A 245 -12.50 -0.30 11.05
N ASN A 246 -13.44 -0.18 11.97
CA ASN A 246 -13.47 -0.91 13.24
C ASN A 246 -14.90 -0.94 13.77
N ARG A 247 -15.35 -2.10 14.26
CA ARG A 247 -16.75 -2.29 14.65
C ARG A 247 -17.17 -1.47 15.86
N ASP A 248 -16.25 -1.29 16.82
CA ASP A 248 -16.54 -0.61 18.08
C ASP A 248 -16.32 0.91 18.01
N ALA A 249 -15.30 1.35 17.24
CA ALA A 249 -14.92 2.75 17.12
C ALA A 249 -15.58 3.46 15.93
N GLY A 250 -16.18 2.72 15.01
CA GLY A 250 -16.72 3.27 13.77
C GLY A 250 -18.11 3.88 13.90
N SER A 251 -18.46 4.71 12.92
CA SER A 251 -19.75 5.37 12.81
C SER A 251 -20.38 5.22 11.42
N ASN A 252 -21.63 5.67 11.28
CA ASN A 252 -22.36 5.59 10.03
C ASN A 252 -21.66 6.42 8.93
N PRO A 253 -21.61 5.95 7.67
CA PRO A 253 -21.00 6.67 6.57
C PRO A 253 -21.52 8.11 6.36
N THR A 254 -22.75 8.41 6.73
CA THR A 254 -23.30 9.77 6.66
C THR A 254 -22.49 10.79 7.46
N GLU A 255 -21.85 10.37 8.55
CA GLU A 255 -21.01 11.24 9.37
C GLU A 255 -19.67 11.60 8.70
N TRP A 256 -19.32 10.88 7.65
CA TRP A 256 -18.06 11.04 6.91
C TRP A 256 -18.21 11.79 5.58
N LEU A 257 -19.45 12.05 5.07
CA LEU A 257 -19.67 12.61 3.74
C LEU A 257 -19.07 14.02 3.60
N ASP A 258 -19.17 14.88 4.63
CA ASP A 258 -18.52 16.19 4.61
C ASP A 258 -16.99 16.06 4.49
N ARG A 259 -16.42 15.12 5.22
CA ARG A 259 -14.99 14.81 5.15
C ARG A 259 -14.58 14.27 3.78
N VAL A 260 -15.39 13.41 3.18
CA VAL A 260 -15.19 12.90 1.81
C VAL A 260 -15.17 14.07 0.83
N THR A 261 -16.15 14.96 0.89
CA THR A 261 -16.25 16.17 0.04
C THR A 261 -15.00 17.05 0.20
N GLU A 262 -14.60 17.35 1.43
CA GLU A 262 -13.40 18.16 1.72
C GLU A 262 -12.14 17.56 1.08
N MET A 263 -11.90 16.25 1.29
CA MET A 263 -10.66 15.59 0.83
C MET A 263 -10.61 15.37 -0.68
N THR A 264 -11.75 15.19 -1.33
CA THR A 264 -11.84 14.99 -2.78
C THR A 264 -11.91 16.31 -3.54
N GLY A 265 -12.26 17.40 -2.86
CA GLY A 265 -12.49 18.72 -3.42
C GLY A 265 -13.80 18.79 -4.21
N ALA A 266 -14.76 17.88 -3.92
CA ALA A 266 -16.08 17.79 -4.56
C ALA A 266 -16.99 18.94 -4.14
#